data_159d55a2bd0dc3b99c814084870cd6c8
#
_entry.id   159d55a2bd0dc3b99c814084870cd6c8
#
_cell.length_a   1.000
_cell.length_b   1.000
_cell.length_c   1.000
_cell.angle_alpha   90.00
_cell.angle_beta   90.00
_cell.angle_gamma   90.00
#
_symmetry.space_group_name_H-M   'P 1'
#
loop_
_entity.id
_entity.type
_entity.pdbx_description
1 polymer ?
#
loop_
_entity_poly.entity_id
_entity_poly.type
_entity_poly.pdbx_seq_one_letter_code
_entity_poly.pdbx_strand_id
1 'polypeptide(L)'
;FQGVKRRFDIHLNTPQCSYIDDYAHHPKEIAAAVSSMRDIFQGRKLTAIFQPHLYTRTRDFADEFAQALSNVDKLIMLDIYPAREEPIPGVTSEIIFDKVTAPEKVIMVKEELMEYLKNEPIDTLITFGAGNIDRFIRPITEMLCQRK
;
A
#
# COMPACT_ATOMS: atom_id res chain seq x y z
N PHE A 1 14.93 -3.51 -19.31
CA PHE A 1 13.52 -3.52 -19.10
C PHE A 1 13.17 -3.33 -17.64
N GLN A 2 12.94 -2.10 -17.30
CA GLN A 2 12.98 -1.68 -15.89
C GLN A 2 11.67 -1.87 -15.15
N GLY A 3 10.56 -1.84 -15.86
CA GLY A 3 9.25 -1.81 -15.22
C GLY A 3 8.88 -3.05 -14.44
N VAL A 4 9.57 -4.19 -14.66
CA VAL A 4 9.22 -5.42 -13.97
C VAL A 4 9.85 -5.55 -12.58
N LYS A 5 10.78 -4.67 -12.23
CA LYS A 5 11.53 -4.84 -10.98
C LYS A 5 10.69 -4.66 -9.72
N ARG A 6 9.57 -3.95 -9.80
CA ARG A 6 8.74 -3.71 -8.63
C ARG A 6 7.47 -4.55 -8.62
N ARG A 7 7.41 -5.58 -9.46
CA ARG A 7 6.21 -6.41 -9.50
C ARG A 7 6.35 -7.57 -8.53
N PHE A 8 5.58 -7.52 -7.45
CA PHE A 8 5.57 -8.50 -6.35
C PHE A 8 6.99 -8.80 -5.87
N ASP A 9 7.70 -7.75 -5.53
CA ASP A 9 9.12 -7.82 -5.20
C ASP A 9 9.29 -8.10 -3.71
N ILE A 10 9.89 -9.25 -3.38
CA ILE A 10 10.05 -9.70 -2.00
C ILE A 10 11.30 -9.08 -1.39
N HIS A 11 11.12 -8.26 -0.38
CA HIS A 11 12.24 -7.59 0.30
C HIS A 11 12.62 -8.24 1.61
N LEU A 12 11.68 -8.94 2.24
CA LEU A 12 11.94 -9.63 3.49
C LEU A 12 10.95 -10.79 3.57
N ASN A 13 11.45 -11.96 3.98
CA ASN A 13 10.59 -13.11 4.17
C ASN A 13 11.16 -13.99 5.28
N THR A 14 10.64 -13.78 6.48
CA THR A 14 11.03 -14.57 7.66
C THR A 14 9.76 -15.12 8.29
N PRO A 15 9.88 -16.11 9.19
CA PRO A 15 8.70 -16.61 9.90
C PRO A 15 7.96 -15.54 10.70
N GLN A 16 8.66 -14.50 11.12
CA GLN A 16 8.06 -13.44 11.93
C GLN A 16 7.52 -12.28 11.13
N CYS A 17 8.08 -12.03 9.92
CA CYS A 17 7.72 -10.83 9.18
C CYS A 17 8.07 -11.01 7.70
N SER A 18 7.16 -10.59 6.84
CA SER A 18 7.40 -10.60 5.39
C SER A 18 6.97 -9.27 4.80
N TYR A 19 7.75 -8.77 3.85
CA TYR A 19 7.49 -7.49 3.21
C TYR A 19 7.68 -7.60 1.70
N ILE A 20 6.64 -7.23 0.97
CA ILE A 20 6.60 -7.26 -0.50
C ILE A 20 6.26 -5.86 -1.00
N ASP A 21 6.88 -5.44 -2.10
CA ASP A 21 6.52 -4.20 -2.78
C ASP A 21 6.00 -4.53 -4.17
N ASP A 22 4.96 -3.85 -4.59
CA ASP A 22 4.38 -4.05 -5.91
C ASP A 22 4.07 -2.70 -6.53
N TYR A 23 4.39 -2.56 -7.81
CA TYR A 23 4.16 -1.35 -8.57
C TYR A 23 2.66 -1.13 -8.87
N ALA A 24 1.80 -2.02 -8.42
CA ALA A 24 0.37 -1.97 -8.70
C ALA A 24 -0.20 -0.59 -8.40
N HIS A 25 -0.92 -0.03 -9.36
CA HIS A 25 -1.52 1.29 -9.22
C HIS A 25 -2.89 1.36 -9.91
N HIS A 26 -3.37 0.24 -10.44
CA HIS A 26 -4.74 0.09 -10.94
C HIS A 26 -5.48 -0.88 -10.03
N PRO A 27 -6.80 -0.74 -9.89
CA PRO A 27 -7.56 -1.61 -8.99
C PRO A 27 -7.39 -3.10 -9.26
N LYS A 28 -7.34 -3.49 -10.54
CA LYS A 28 -7.16 -4.91 -10.89
C LYS A 28 -5.80 -5.44 -10.47
N GLU A 29 -4.76 -4.61 -10.61
CA GLU A 29 -3.43 -5.01 -10.21
C GLU A 29 -3.33 -5.16 -8.69
N ILE A 30 -3.98 -4.25 -7.97
CA ILE A 30 -4.00 -4.30 -6.51
C ILE A 30 -4.76 -5.54 -6.05
N ALA A 31 -5.90 -5.83 -6.66
CA ALA A 31 -6.70 -7.00 -6.30
C ALA A 31 -5.90 -8.29 -6.52
N ALA A 32 -5.15 -8.36 -7.64
CA ALA A 32 -4.33 -9.54 -7.94
C ALA A 32 -3.20 -9.69 -6.91
N ALA A 33 -2.54 -8.59 -6.55
CA ALA A 33 -1.45 -8.63 -5.58
C ALA A 33 -1.96 -9.03 -4.19
N VAL A 34 -3.10 -8.49 -3.77
CA VAL A 34 -3.71 -8.86 -2.49
C VAL A 34 -4.07 -10.33 -2.47
N SER A 35 -4.65 -10.83 -3.56
CA SER A 35 -5.01 -12.25 -3.68
C SER A 35 -3.76 -13.14 -3.56
N SER A 36 -2.66 -12.74 -4.21
CA SER A 36 -1.40 -13.48 -4.12
C SER A 36 -0.86 -13.49 -2.70
N MET A 37 -0.94 -12.36 -2.00
CA MET A 37 -0.51 -12.29 -0.60
C MET A 37 -1.33 -13.23 0.28
N ARG A 38 -2.65 -13.27 0.07
CA ARG A 38 -3.52 -14.15 0.85
C ARG A 38 -3.19 -15.62 0.61
N ASP A 39 -2.86 -15.97 -0.64
CA ASP A 39 -2.51 -17.35 -0.97
C ASP A 39 -1.17 -17.76 -0.38
N ILE A 40 -0.17 -16.89 -0.48
CA ILE A 40 1.19 -17.21 -0.05
C ILE A 40 1.30 -17.19 1.48
N PHE A 41 0.65 -16.23 2.13
CA PHE A 41 0.79 -16.01 3.58
C PHE A 41 -0.53 -16.31 4.31
N GLN A 42 -1.07 -17.49 4.07
CA GLN A 42 -2.34 -17.89 4.66
C GLN A 42 -2.28 -17.83 6.19
N GLY A 43 -3.35 -17.31 6.78
CA GLY A 43 -3.48 -17.24 8.23
C GLY A 43 -2.69 -16.11 8.90
N ARG A 44 -1.99 -15.31 8.13
CA ARG A 44 -1.20 -14.19 8.68
C ARG A 44 -1.92 -12.87 8.43
N LYS A 45 -1.74 -11.94 9.35
CA LYS A 45 -2.35 -10.61 9.23
C LYS A 45 -1.69 -9.83 8.09
N LEU A 46 -2.50 -9.34 7.18
CA LEU A 46 -2.01 -8.60 6.01
C LEU A 46 -2.24 -7.10 6.19
N THR A 47 -1.15 -6.35 6.19
CA THR A 47 -1.17 -4.89 6.23
C THR A 47 -0.74 -4.38 4.87
N ALA A 48 -1.49 -3.42 4.32
CA ALA A 48 -1.16 -2.80 3.04
C ALA A 48 -0.96 -1.31 3.21
N ILE A 49 0.04 -0.77 2.53
CA ILE A 49 0.27 0.67 2.44
C ILE A 49 0.05 1.07 0.99
N PHE A 50 -0.89 1.98 0.74
CA PHE A 50 -1.23 2.39 -0.61
C PHE A 50 -1.06 3.89 -0.78
N GLN A 51 -0.31 4.29 -1.81
CA GLN A 51 -0.23 5.68 -2.25
C GLN A 51 -0.95 5.80 -3.58
N PRO A 52 -2.10 6.49 -3.62
CA PRO A 52 -2.80 6.69 -4.90
C PRO A 52 -1.92 7.51 -5.84
N HIS A 53 -2.00 7.19 -7.12
CA HIS A 53 -1.24 7.86 -8.18
C HIS A 53 -2.21 8.60 -9.07
N LEU A 54 -2.06 9.91 -9.18
CA LEU A 54 -2.88 10.82 -9.97
C LEU A 54 -4.26 11.10 -9.36
N TYR A 55 -4.66 12.35 -9.44
CA TYR A 55 -5.99 12.77 -8.99
C TYR A 55 -7.09 12.19 -9.88
N THR A 56 -6.87 12.20 -11.20
CA THR A 56 -7.88 11.70 -12.14
C THR A 56 -8.16 10.22 -11.93
N ARG A 57 -7.11 9.41 -11.74
CA ARG A 57 -7.28 7.98 -11.52
C ARG A 57 -7.99 7.72 -10.19
N THR A 58 -7.63 8.47 -9.15
CA THR A 58 -8.27 8.34 -7.85
C THR A 58 -9.74 8.63 -7.94
N ARG A 59 -10.11 9.72 -8.63
CA ARG A 59 -11.52 10.11 -8.80
C ARG A 59 -12.29 9.06 -9.59
N ASP A 60 -11.73 8.62 -10.71
CA ASP A 60 -12.45 7.77 -11.65
C ASP A 60 -12.63 6.35 -11.17
N PHE A 61 -11.74 5.86 -10.34
CA PHE A 61 -11.73 4.46 -9.90
C PHE A 61 -11.85 4.29 -8.39
N ALA A 62 -12.40 5.29 -7.70
CA ALA A 62 -12.44 5.27 -6.23
C ALA A 62 -13.15 4.02 -5.69
N ASP A 63 -14.28 3.63 -6.30
CA ASP A 63 -15.04 2.47 -5.83
C ASP A 63 -14.25 1.18 -6.02
N GLU A 64 -13.63 1.02 -7.19
CA GLU A 64 -12.86 -0.17 -7.50
C GLU A 64 -11.62 -0.29 -6.62
N PHE A 65 -10.94 0.83 -6.35
CA PHE A 65 -9.82 0.84 -5.42
C PHE A 65 -10.27 0.39 -4.03
N ALA A 66 -11.40 0.93 -3.58
CA ALA A 66 -11.90 0.58 -2.25
C ALA A 66 -12.23 -0.90 -2.15
N GLN A 67 -12.82 -1.46 -3.20
CA GLN A 67 -13.13 -2.90 -3.21
C GLN A 67 -11.86 -3.73 -3.11
N ALA A 68 -10.85 -3.39 -3.90
CA ALA A 68 -9.58 -4.14 -3.90
C ALA A 68 -8.90 -4.05 -2.53
N LEU A 69 -8.88 -2.86 -1.94
CA LEU A 69 -8.18 -2.62 -0.68
C LEU A 69 -8.95 -3.13 0.54
N SER A 70 -10.23 -3.42 0.39
CA SER A 70 -11.02 -3.92 1.52
C SER A 70 -10.69 -5.36 1.90
N ASN A 71 -9.91 -6.05 1.08
CA ASN A 71 -9.55 -7.45 1.34
C ASN A 71 -8.30 -7.61 2.20
N VAL A 72 -7.72 -6.52 2.68
CA VAL A 72 -6.60 -6.59 3.62
C VAL A 72 -7.13 -6.50 5.06
N ASP A 73 -6.29 -6.86 6.02
CA ASP A 73 -6.67 -6.75 7.43
C ASP A 73 -6.49 -5.33 7.94
N LYS A 74 -5.47 -4.64 7.46
CA LYS A 74 -5.23 -3.25 7.83
C LYS A 74 -4.74 -2.46 6.62
N LEU A 75 -5.34 -1.31 6.39
CA LEU A 75 -4.93 -0.40 5.33
C LEU A 75 -4.33 0.87 5.91
N ILE A 76 -3.14 1.23 5.43
CA ILE A 76 -2.51 2.52 5.68
C ILE A 76 -2.57 3.28 4.36
N MET A 77 -3.36 4.35 4.33
CA MET A 77 -3.56 5.15 3.12
C MET A 77 -2.73 6.41 3.18
N LEU A 78 -1.96 6.66 2.13
CA LEU A 78 -1.16 7.88 2.02
C LEU A 78 -1.86 8.91 1.13
N ASP A 79 -1.34 10.13 1.13
CA ASP A 79 -1.83 11.19 0.26
C ASP A 79 -1.52 10.87 -1.20
N ILE A 80 -2.28 11.50 -2.11
CA ILE A 80 -2.16 11.25 -3.55
C ILE A 80 -0.81 11.78 -4.04
N TYR A 81 -0.14 10.97 -4.88
CA TYR A 81 1.04 11.41 -5.62
C TYR A 81 0.56 12.05 -6.92
N PRO A 82 0.71 13.38 -7.08
CA PRO A 82 0.08 14.07 -8.20
C PRO A 82 0.79 13.88 -9.53
N ALA A 83 2.07 13.49 -9.51
CA ALA A 83 2.91 13.48 -10.70
C ALA A 83 2.89 14.88 -11.34
N ARG A 84 2.30 15.04 -12.53
CA ARG A 84 2.24 16.33 -13.20
C ARG A 84 0.84 16.94 -13.19
N GLU A 85 -0.07 16.33 -12.46
CA GLU A 85 -1.43 16.84 -12.40
C GLU A 85 -1.55 17.96 -11.39
N GLU A 86 -2.49 18.87 -11.68
CA GLU A 86 -2.90 19.87 -10.71
C GLU A 86 -3.94 19.26 -9.78
N PRO A 87 -3.97 19.68 -8.50
CA PRO A 87 -4.98 19.18 -7.58
C PRO A 87 -6.37 19.45 -8.10
N ILE A 88 -7.27 18.48 -7.94
CA ILE A 88 -8.67 18.61 -8.31
C ILE A 88 -9.47 18.86 -7.04
N PRO A 89 -10.26 19.94 -6.95
CA PRO A 89 -11.04 20.20 -5.74
C PRO A 89 -11.92 19.02 -5.36
N GLY A 90 -11.87 18.64 -4.08
CA GLY A 90 -12.66 17.53 -3.57
C GLY A 90 -12.07 16.16 -3.81
N VAL A 91 -10.96 16.06 -4.52
CA VAL A 91 -10.32 14.76 -4.80
C VAL A 91 -9.11 14.61 -3.90
N THR A 92 -9.24 13.71 -2.91
CA THR A 92 -8.17 13.35 -1.98
C THR A 92 -8.21 11.84 -1.82
N SER A 93 -7.21 11.29 -1.13
CA SER A 93 -7.22 9.85 -0.87
C SER A 93 -8.40 9.44 0.02
N GLU A 94 -9.02 10.39 0.71
CA GLU A 94 -10.18 10.11 1.55
C GLU A 94 -11.38 9.59 0.77
N ILE A 95 -11.51 9.94 -0.52
CA ILE A 95 -12.63 9.45 -1.30
C ILE A 95 -12.55 7.93 -1.53
N ILE A 96 -11.35 7.37 -1.49
CA ILE A 96 -11.18 5.91 -1.47
C ILE A 96 -11.31 5.40 -0.05
N PHE A 97 -10.62 6.04 0.87
CA PHE A 97 -10.51 5.62 2.26
C PHE A 97 -11.88 5.44 2.91
N ASP A 98 -12.79 6.38 2.67
CA ASP A 98 -14.12 6.34 3.30
C ASP A 98 -14.94 5.13 2.83
N LYS A 99 -14.62 4.57 1.67
CA LYS A 99 -15.34 3.42 1.11
C LYS A 99 -14.70 2.09 1.44
N VAL A 100 -13.49 2.09 2.02
CA VAL A 100 -12.80 0.85 2.38
C VAL A 100 -13.44 0.24 3.62
N THR A 101 -13.68 -1.07 3.57
CA THR A 101 -14.32 -1.80 4.66
C THR A 101 -13.34 -2.74 5.38
N ALA A 102 -12.04 -2.54 5.24
CA ALA A 102 -11.05 -3.31 5.98
C ALA A 102 -11.29 -3.17 7.49
N PRO A 103 -11.01 -4.23 8.28
CA PRO A 103 -11.23 -4.16 9.73
C PRO A 103 -10.50 -3.01 10.41
N GLU A 104 -9.28 -2.70 9.95
CA GLU A 104 -8.51 -1.57 10.44
C GLU A 104 -8.10 -0.72 9.26
N LYS A 105 -8.14 0.59 9.42
CA LYS A 105 -7.66 1.50 8.39
C LYS A 105 -7.24 2.82 9.03
N VAL A 106 -6.20 3.43 8.47
CA VAL A 106 -5.70 4.71 8.92
C VAL A 106 -5.22 5.48 7.70
N ILE A 107 -5.37 6.80 7.73
CA ILE A 107 -4.93 7.68 6.66
C ILE A 107 -3.93 8.68 7.22
N MET A 108 -2.86 8.95 6.47
CA MET A 108 -1.83 9.87 6.91
C MET A 108 -1.05 10.39 5.70
N VAL A 109 -0.29 11.45 5.90
CA VAL A 109 0.65 11.92 4.89
C VAL A 109 1.92 11.06 4.96
N LYS A 110 2.63 10.97 3.84
CA LYS A 110 3.80 10.09 3.77
C LYS A 110 4.89 10.47 4.77
N GLU A 111 4.94 11.75 5.16
CA GLU A 111 5.95 12.21 6.11
C GLU A 111 5.76 11.60 7.51
N GLU A 112 4.56 11.11 7.79
CA GLU A 112 4.25 10.51 9.09
C GLU A 112 4.43 8.99 9.09
N LEU A 113 4.65 8.39 7.92
CA LEU A 113 4.61 6.94 7.76
C LEU A 113 5.64 6.21 8.61
N MET A 114 6.90 6.63 8.52
CA MET A 114 7.97 5.91 9.22
C MET A 114 7.81 5.99 10.73
N GLU A 115 7.38 7.14 11.23
CA GLU A 115 7.14 7.29 12.67
C GLU A 115 6.01 6.38 13.13
N TYR A 116 4.95 6.32 12.33
CA TYR A 116 3.81 5.43 12.64
C TYR A 116 4.24 3.97 12.68
N LEU A 117 5.05 3.56 11.68
CA LEU A 117 5.45 2.16 11.56
C LEU A 117 6.39 1.69 12.65
N LYS A 118 7.10 2.61 13.31
CA LYS A 118 8.03 2.23 14.37
C LYS A 118 7.38 1.39 15.46
N ASN A 119 6.13 1.68 15.77
CA ASN A 119 5.41 1.01 16.85
C ASN A 119 4.30 0.10 16.36
N GLU A 120 4.21 -0.09 15.04
CA GLU A 120 3.13 -0.89 14.46
C GLU A 120 3.57 -2.34 14.33
N PRO A 121 2.81 -3.29 14.88
CA PRO A 121 3.10 -4.71 14.68
C PRO A 121 2.87 -5.07 13.23
N ILE A 122 3.86 -5.70 12.60
CA ILE A 122 3.78 -6.11 11.20
C ILE A 122 4.02 -7.61 11.11
N ASP A 123 3.07 -8.33 10.52
CA ASP A 123 3.21 -9.75 10.20
C ASP A 123 3.55 -9.89 8.72
N THR A 124 2.61 -9.56 7.83
CA THR A 124 2.91 -9.45 6.41
C THR A 124 2.53 -8.05 5.94
N LEU A 125 3.40 -7.47 5.13
CA LEU A 125 3.24 -6.10 4.65
C LEU A 125 3.41 -6.05 3.15
N ILE A 126 2.53 -5.32 2.47
CA ILE A 126 2.71 -5.01 1.06
C ILE A 126 2.54 -3.51 0.84
N THR A 127 3.42 -2.93 0.03
CA THR A 127 3.30 -1.53 -0.38
C THR A 127 2.92 -1.48 -1.85
N PHE A 128 1.99 -0.58 -2.18
CA PHE A 128 1.50 -0.40 -3.55
C PHE A 128 1.68 1.04 -4.00
N GLY A 129 1.99 1.24 -5.26
CA GLY A 129 1.94 2.55 -5.85
C GLY A 129 2.98 2.76 -6.92
N ALA A 130 2.69 3.68 -7.83
CA ALA A 130 3.57 4.05 -8.92
C ALA A 130 4.29 5.37 -8.67
N GLY A 131 4.02 6.00 -7.52
CA GLY A 131 4.62 7.28 -7.15
C GLY A 131 5.89 7.13 -6.35
N ASN A 132 6.14 8.09 -5.46
CA ASN A 132 7.38 8.11 -4.70
C ASN A 132 7.34 7.24 -3.44
N ILE A 133 6.34 6.38 -3.31
CA ILE A 133 6.28 5.42 -2.22
C ILE A 133 7.50 4.48 -2.26
N ASP A 134 8.10 4.29 -3.43
CA ASP A 134 9.30 3.45 -3.55
C ASP A 134 10.47 3.96 -2.71
N ARG A 135 10.46 5.22 -2.32
CA ARG A 135 11.50 5.77 -1.44
C ARG A 135 11.44 5.20 -0.03
N PHE A 136 10.33 4.59 0.34
CA PHE A 136 10.15 4.00 1.66
C PHE A 136 10.56 2.53 1.71
N ILE A 137 10.80 1.89 0.56
CA ILE A 137 11.09 0.46 0.52
C ILE A 137 12.30 0.13 1.37
N ARG A 138 13.40 0.84 1.16
CA ARG A 138 14.64 0.57 1.91
C ARG A 138 14.50 0.90 3.40
N PRO A 139 13.98 2.07 3.79
CA PRO A 139 13.79 2.36 5.21
C PRO A 139 12.89 1.36 5.90
N ILE A 140 11.82 0.94 5.26
CA ILE A 140 10.90 -0.04 5.85
C ILE A 140 11.60 -1.39 6.00
N THR A 141 12.31 -1.83 4.96
CA THR A 141 13.03 -3.10 5.00
C THR A 141 14.04 -3.12 6.13
N GLU A 142 14.82 -2.05 6.27
CA GLU A 142 15.82 -1.96 7.32
C GLU A 142 15.20 -1.98 8.70
N MET A 143 14.09 -1.25 8.87
CA MET A 143 13.39 -1.21 10.14
C MET A 143 12.86 -2.58 10.52
N LEU A 144 12.25 -3.30 9.57
CA LEU A 144 11.69 -4.61 9.85
C LEU A 144 12.78 -5.65 10.10
N CYS A 145 13.92 -5.54 9.41
CA CYS A 145 15.04 -6.44 9.62
C CYS A 145 15.63 -6.34 11.02
N GLN A 146 15.52 -5.17 11.65
CA GLN A 146 16.03 -4.95 13.00
C GLN A 146 15.11 -5.50 14.08
N ARG A 147 13.89 -5.85 13.74
CA ARG A 147 12.93 -6.44 14.66
C ARG A 147 13.24 -7.92 14.85
N LYS A 148 13.15 -8.39 16.07
CA LYS A 148 13.40 -9.80 16.35
C LYS A 148 12.31 -10.43 17.17
#